data_59c6876adaadc2b857957ad42743d28b
#
_entry.id   59c6876adaadc2b857957ad42743d28b
#
_cell.length_a   1.000
_cell.length_b   1.000
_cell.length_c   1.000
_cell.angle_alpha   90.00
_cell.angle_beta   90.00
_cell.angle_gamma   90.00
#
_symmetry.space_group_name_H-M   'P 1'
#
loop_
_entity.id
_entity.type
_entity.pdbx_description
1 polymer ?
#
loop_
_entity_poly.entity_id
_entity_poly.type
_entity_poly.pdbx_seq_one_letter_code
_entity_poly.pdbx_strand_id
1 'polypeptide(L)'
;VLRRERPFKSLFGYATLYGEDGRPLHKSWGNAIEFNEAAERMGVDVMRWMYSSARPEDNILFGYHTADEARRELLVLWNVLAFFTTYARLGDWSPRRGVISEQAADPDRSLLDRWILSRAADMAATAGACMDVYDTRGATRAISEFVVDLSQWWLRRSRRRLSRGDDAADQDAAFGPLHLSLMSVARTIAPLLPFLAEEFHQVLVAPTDEDAPESVHLTAWPTADLAPLRDPALEAVMADLRRAVELGRTLRSQAGIKVRQPLGRLWLAMPSGSLADDQAAELLGQLAEELNVKAVEIIGDESDLVDRRVKPLLPVIGRKYGAQIPAIMAAARADEVEYHDDGSVSLAGLTLAPDEVEILATPRPGTAVAHDEGIVVVIDTELTPELLAEGDARELTRAVQDLRKQAELDLDARIRLSLDGSAEALDRLEPYLDRVAADVLADAVTREAAPDGQPSAAVPLEAGVVTVALAADDG
;
A
#
# COMPACT_ATOMS: atom_id res chain seq x y z
N VAL A 1 -46.11 -0.35 -27.24
CA VAL A 1 -47.20 0.41 -27.86
C VAL A 1 -48.49 -0.43 -27.96
N LEU A 2 -48.42 -1.66 -28.40
CA LEU A 2 -49.59 -2.55 -28.59
C LEU A 2 -50.27 -2.96 -27.26
N ARG A 3 -49.51 -3.07 -26.16
CA ARG A 3 -50.02 -3.46 -24.83
C ARG A 3 -50.23 -2.30 -23.87
N ARG A 4 -49.90 -1.05 -24.24
CA ARG A 4 -49.91 0.14 -23.38
C ARG A 4 -49.09 0.01 -22.10
N GLU A 5 -48.11 -0.88 -22.08
CA GLU A 5 -47.18 -1.11 -21.00
C GLU A 5 -45.80 -0.67 -21.44
N ARG A 6 -44.92 -0.39 -20.45
CA ARG A 6 -43.50 -0.10 -20.74
C ARG A 6 -42.82 -1.37 -21.26
N PRO A 7 -42.13 -1.35 -22.39
CA PRO A 7 -41.54 -2.55 -23.00
C PRO A 7 -40.33 -3.08 -22.16
N PHE A 8 -39.73 -2.25 -21.34
CA PHE A 8 -38.59 -2.58 -20.47
C PHE A 8 -38.63 -1.69 -19.20
N LYS A 9 -38.01 -2.16 -18.11
CA LYS A 9 -37.89 -1.41 -16.87
C LYS A 9 -36.70 -0.43 -16.91
N SER A 10 -35.62 -0.87 -17.55
CA SER A 10 -34.37 -0.08 -17.66
C SER A 10 -33.86 -0.14 -19.09
N LEU A 11 -33.20 0.93 -19.53
CA LEU A 11 -32.51 1.02 -20.82
C LEU A 11 -31.05 1.36 -20.54
N PHE A 12 -30.14 0.49 -20.99
CA PHE A 12 -28.72 0.71 -20.89
C PHE A 12 -28.18 1.13 -22.26
N GLY A 13 -27.64 2.33 -22.35
CA GLY A 13 -26.98 2.87 -23.52
C GLY A 13 -25.47 2.77 -23.39
N TYR A 14 -24.77 2.56 -24.49
CA TYR A 14 -23.31 2.53 -24.52
C TYR A 14 -22.79 3.22 -25.79
N ALA A 15 -21.56 3.75 -25.68
CA ALA A 15 -20.87 4.40 -26.78
C ALA A 15 -20.08 3.40 -27.63
N THR A 16 -19.20 3.88 -28.50
CA THR A 16 -18.45 3.05 -29.43
C THR A 16 -16.98 2.92 -29.06
N LEU A 17 -16.30 1.97 -29.72
CA LEU A 17 -14.87 1.80 -29.57
C LEU A 17 -14.11 2.74 -30.52
N TYR A 18 -13.05 3.34 -29.97
CA TYR A 18 -12.08 4.13 -30.70
C TYR A 18 -10.71 3.45 -30.65
N GLY A 19 -9.89 3.64 -31.66
CA GLY A 19 -8.48 3.24 -31.59
C GLY A 19 -7.73 4.06 -30.56
N GLU A 20 -6.56 3.60 -30.14
CA GLU A 20 -5.68 4.31 -29.19
C GLU A 20 -5.23 5.69 -29.70
N ASP A 21 -5.31 5.90 -31.01
CA ASP A 21 -5.06 7.18 -31.67
C ASP A 21 -6.25 8.18 -31.56
N GLY A 22 -7.32 7.79 -30.87
CA GLY A 22 -8.52 8.60 -30.70
C GLY A 22 -9.43 8.67 -31.94
N ARG A 23 -9.22 7.80 -32.93
CA ARG A 23 -10.06 7.70 -34.15
C ARG A 23 -11.06 6.56 -34.03
N PRO A 24 -12.27 6.69 -34.63
CA PRO A 24 -13.21 5.57 -34.71
C PRO A 24 -12.55 4.36 -35.37
N LEU A 25 -12.83 3.17 -34.86
CA LEU A 25 -12.41 1.92 -35.50
C LEU A 25 -13.21 1.68 -36.75
N HIS A 26 -12.54 1.58 -37.90
CA HIS A 26 -13.20 1.37 -39.21
C HIS A 26 -12.39 0.40 -40.08
N LYS A 27 -13.03 -0.66 -40.56
CA LYS A 27 -12.36 -1.68 -41.39
C LYS A 27 -11.66 -1.10 -42.61
N SER A 28 -12.28 -0.11 -43.28
CA SER A 28 -11.72 0.51 -44.48
C SER A 28 -10.50 1.39 -44.21
N TRP A 29 -10.24 1.78 -42.95
CA TRP A 29 -9.08 2.58 -42.55
C TRP A 29 -7.92 1.69 -42.08
N GLY A 30 -8.13 0.38 -41.97
CA GLY A 30 -7.11 -0.56 -41.52
C GLY A 30 -6.78 -0.49 -40.04
N ASN A 31 -7.55 0.27 -39.24
CA ASN A 31 -7.34 0.42 -37.81
C ASN A 31 -8.31 -0.42 -36.96
N ALA A 32 -9.17 -1.22 -37.58
CA ALA A 32 -10.06 -2.13 -36.87
C ALA A 32 -9.28 -3.39 -36.43
N ILE A 33 -9.36 -3.72 -35.15
CA ILE A 33 -8.82 -4.96 -34.60
C ILE A 33 -9.91 -6.02 -34.65
N GLU A 34 -9.61 -7.19 -35.25
CA GLU A 34 -10.54 -8.29 -35.35
C GLU A 34 -10.68 -8.98 -33.99
N PHE A 35 -11.91 -9.44 -33.65
CA PHE A 35 -12.20 -9.98 -32.33
C PHE A 35 -11.34 -11.18 -31.95
N ASN A 36 -11.20 -12.18 -32.87
CA ASN A 36 -10.43 -13.38 -32.53
C ASN A 36 -8.93 -13.05 -32.36
N GLU A 37 -8.39 -12.15 -33.20
CA GLU A 37 -7.01 -11.64 -33.03
C GLU A 37 -6.85 -10.94 -31.69
N ALA A 38 -7.80 -10.08 -31.30
CA ALA A 38 -7.79 -9.42 -30.01
C ALA A 38 -7.86 -10.43 -28.86
N ALA A 39 -8.75 -11.41 -28.93
CA ALA A 39 -8.94 -12.45 -27.93
C ALA A 39 -7.68 -13.29 -27.71
N GLU A 40 -6.99 -13.65 -28.80
CA GLU A 40 -5.73 -14.42 -28.72
C GLU A 40 -4.57 -13.60 -28.16
N ARG A 41 -4.41 -12.34 -28.58
CA ARG A 41 -3.28 -11.51 -28.20
C ARG A 41 -3.44 -10.79 -26.86
N MET A 42 -4.66 -10.29 -26.57
CA MET A 42 -4.94 -9.56 -25.32
C MET A 42 -5.42 -10.51 -24.22
N GLY A 43 -6.21 -11.51 -24.56
CA GLY A 43 -6.99 -12.34 -23.64
C GLY A 43 -8.39 -11.78 -23.42
N VAL A 44 -9.38 -12.67 -23.32
CA VAL A 44 -10.79 -12.29 -23.23
C VAL A 44 -11.09 -11.56 -21.92
N ASP A 45 -10.56 -12.01 -20.79
CA ASP A 45 -10.76 -11.36 -19.48
C ASP A 45 -10.09 -9.98 -19.43
N VAL A 46 -8.94 -9.79 -20.08
CA VAL A 46 -8.31 -8.46 -20.19
C VAL A 46 -9.22 -7.50 -20.96
N MET A 47 -9.79 -7.95 -22.10
CA MET A 47 -10.74 -7.14 -22.86
C MET A 47 -11.99 -6.81 -22.03
N ARG A 48 -12.53 -7.78 -21.30
CA ARG A 48 -13.70 -7.58 -20.43
C ARG A 48 -13.40 -6.59 -19.30
N TRP A 49 -12.19 -6.65 -18.72
CA TRP A 49 -11.75 -5.71 -17.71
C TRP A 49 -11.66 -4.29 -18.24
N MET A 50 -11.08 -4.10 -19.43
CA MET A 50 -11.03 -2.80 -20.11
C MET A 50 -12.43 -2.19 -20.29
N TYR A 51 -13.41 -3.00 -20.77
CA TYR A 51 -14.77 -2.53 -20.95
C TYR A 51 -15.47 -2.21 -19.64
N SER A 52 -15.30 -3.06 -18.62
CA SER A 52 -15.95 -2.90 -17.32
C SER A 52 -15.39 -1.72 -16.53
N SER A 53 -14.14 -1.36 -16.75
CA SER A 53 -13.45 -0.24 -16.07
C SER A 53 -13.74 1.12 -16.71
N ALA A 54 -14.36 1.16 -17.88
CA ALA A 54 -14.77 2.38 -18.57
C ALA A 54 -16.21 2.76 -18.22
N ARG A 55 -16.57 4.02 -18.44
CA ARG A 55 -17.97 4.44 -18.41
C ARG A 55 -18.65 4.00 -19.70
N PRO A 56 -19.82 3.33 -19.64
CA PRO A 56 -20.50 2.85 -20.85
C PRO A 56 -20.87 3.98 -21.83
N GLU A 57 -21.19 5.17 -21.31
CA GLU A 57 -21.56 6.34 -22.10
C GLU A 57 -20.39 7.02 -22.81
N ASP A 58 -19.14 6.72 -22.40
CA ASP A 58 -17.94 7.30 -22.99
C ASP A 58 -17.35 6.38 -24.07
N ASN A 59 -16.71 6.96 -25.07
CA ASN A 59 -15.96 6.19 -26.05
C ASN A 59 -14.74 5.55 -25.42
N ILE A 60 -14.58 4.25 -25.60
CA ILE A 60 -13.48 3.48 -25.01
C ILE A 60 -12.32 3.43 -26.02
N LEU A 61 -11.13 3.80 -25.59
CA LEU A 61 -9.89 3.59 -26.32
C LEU A 61 -9.53 2.11 -26.27
N PHE A 62 -9.52 1.46 -27.42
CA PHE A 62 -9.28 0.03 -27.55
C PHE A 62 -8.05 -0.24 -28.40
N GLY A 63 -7.08 -0.93 -27.80
CA GLY A 63 -5.84 -1.31 -28.46
C GLY A 63 -4.93 -2.13 -27.55
N TYR A 64 -3.78 -2.49 -28.07
CA TYR A 64 -2.87 -3.41 -27.37
C TYR A 64 -2.17 -2.77 -26.19
N HIS A 65 -1.87 -1.47 -26.24
CA HIS A 65 -1.25 -0.75 -25.15
C HIS A 65 -2.19 -0.63 -23.93
N THR A 66 -3.45 -0.23 -24.19
CA THR A 66 -4.48 -0.17 -23.16
C THR A 66 -4.75 -1.56 -22.55
N ALA A 67 -4.71 -2.62 -23.40
CA ALA A 67 -4.81 -4.00 -22.93
C ALA A 67 -3.63 -4.41 -22.02
N ASP A 68 -2.42 -3.97 -22.33
CA ASP A 68 -1.25 -4.25 -21.51
C ASP A 68 -1.30 -3.54 -20.14
N GLU A 69 -1.95 -2.38 -20.05
CA GLU A 69 -2.23 -1.72 -18.74
C GLU A 69 -3.21 -2.54 -17.92
N ALA A 70 -4.35 -2.94 -18.51
CA ALA A 70 -5.33 -3.80 -17.86
C ALA A 70 -4.73 -5.16 -17.45
N ARG A 71 -3.89 -5.76 -18.30
CA ARG A 71 -3.19 -7.01 -17.98
C ARG A 71 -2.27 -6.88 -16.79
N ARG A 72 -1.50 -5.78 -16.67
CA ARG A 72 -0.63 -5.53 -15.50
C ARG A 72 -1.41 -5.48 -14.20
N GLU A 73 -2.59 -4.90 -14.21
CA GLU A 73 -3.48 -4.86 -13.05
C GLU A 73 -3.94 -6.27 -12.66
N LEU A 74 -4.43 -7.06 -13.61
CA LEU A 74 -4.87 -8.44 -13.36
C LEU A 74 -3.72 -9.37 -12.95
N LEU A 75 -2.49 -9.14 -13.44
CA LEU A 75 -1.30 -9.88 -13.04
C LEU A 75 -0.97 -9.70 -11.56
N VAL A 76 -1.31 -8.55 -10.96
CA VAL A 76 -1.13 -8.37 -9.51
C VAL A 76 -1.96 -9.40 -8.74
N LEU A 77 -3.25 -9.53 -9.10
CA LEU A 77 -4.14 -10.50 -8.48
C LEU A 77 -3.68 -11.95 -8.72
N TRP A 78 -3.27 -12.27 -9.95
CA TRP A 78 -2.69 -13.57 -10.28
C TRP A 78 -1.46 -13.90 -9.44
N ASN A 79 -0.57 -12.95 -9.25
CA ASN A 79 0.64 -13.13 -8.44
C ASN A 79 0.31 -13.37 -6.95
N VAL A 80 -0.78 -12.79 -6.42
CA VAL A 80 -1.24 -13.09 -5.07
C VAL A 80 -1.72 -14.54 -4.97
N LEU A 81 -2.49 -15.04 -5.96
CA LEU A 81 -2.90 -16.44 -6.03
C LEU A 81 -1.68 -17.38 -6.13
N ALA A 82 -0.73 -17.08 -7.03
CA ALA A 82 0.48 -17.87 -7.20
C ALA A 82 1.32 -17.93 -5.91
N PHE A 83 1.43 -16.80 -5.21
CA PHE A 83 2.07 -16.76 -3.90
C PHE A 83 1.34 -17.66 -2.90
N PHE A 84 0.02 -17.51 -2.76
CA PHE A 84 -0.78 -18.33 -1.86
C PHE A 84 -0.59 -19.82 -2.15
N THR A 85 -0.78 -20.26 -3.39
CA THR A 85 -0.70 -21.68 -3.76
C THR A 85 0.69 -22.27 -3.54
N THR A 86 1.75 -21.49 -3.79
CA THR A 86 3.13 -21.92 -3.56
C THR A 86 3.39 -22.18 -2.08
N TYR A 87 3.08 -21.20 -1.23
CA TYR A 87 3.41 -21.32 0.19
C TYR A 87 2.43 -22.18 0.97
N ALA A 88 1.15 -22.24 0.59
CA ALA A 88 0.19 -23.18 1.16
C ALA A 88 0.59 -24.63 0.92
N ARG A 89 1.09 -24.96 -0.29
CA ARG A 89 1.62 -26.31 -0.59
C ARG A 89 2.89 -26.62 0.18
N LEU A 90 3.82 -25.68 0.29
CA LEU A 90 5.05 -25.87 1.06
C LEU A 90 4.78 -26.08 2.56
N GLY A 91 3.75 -25.40 3.10
CA GLY A 91 3.33 -25.52 4.50
C GLY A 91 2.30 -26.63 4.76
N ASP A 92 1.91 -27.43 3.76
CA ASP A 92 0.84 -28.44 3.84
C ASP A 92 -0.46 -27.88 4.44
N TRP A 93 -0.77 -26.61 4.12
CA TRP A 93 -1.92 -25.90 4.63
C TRP A 93 -3.19 -26.22 3.81
N SER A 94 -4.28 -26.44 4.52
CA SER A 94 -5.61 -26.63 3.93
C SER A 94 -6.66 -25.82 4.67
N PRO A 95 -7.63 -25.20 3.98
CA PRO A 95 -8.70 -24.48 4.65
C PRO A 95 -9.58 -25.42 5.47
N ARG A 96 -10.04 -24.95 6.64
CA ARG A 96 -10.98 -25.68 7.49
C ARG A 96 -12.41 -25.37 7.06
N ARG A 97 -13.34 -26.30 7.22
CA ARG A 97 -14.77 -26.05 7.00
C ARG A 97 -15.27 -24.99 7.99
N GLY A 98 -16.15 -24.11 7.54
CA GLY A 98 -16.70 -23.06 8.39
C GLY A 98 -15.85 -21.79 8.48
N VAL A 99 -14.89 -21.61 7.61
CA VAL A 99 -13.87 -20.54 7.62
C VAL A 99 -14.42 -19.15 7.94
N ILE A 100 -15.57 -18.74 7.37
CA ILE A 100 -16.11 -17.38 7.59
C ILE A 100 -16.53 -17.16 9.03
N SER A 101 -17.24 -18.12 9.64
CA SER A 101 -17.69 -18.02 11.03
C SER A 101 -16.51 -18.13 12.01
N GLU A 102 -15.52 -18.98 11.74
CA GLU A 102 -14.28 -19.05 12.50
C GLU A 102 -13.48 -17.75 12.38
N GLN A 103 -13.37 -17.22 11.18
CA GLN A 103 -12.69 -15.95 10.92
C GLN A 103 -13.40 -14.76 11.61
N ALA A 104 -14.71 -14.75 11.71
CA ALA A 104 -15.46 -13.70 12.41
C ALA A 104 -15.39 -13.83 13.94
N ALA A 105 -15.21 -15.05 14.45
CA ALA A 105 -15.26 -15.34 15.89
C ALA A 105 -13.90 -15.28 16.60
N ASP A 106 -12.79 -15.14 15.86
CA ASP A 106 -11.45 -15.13 16.44
C ASP A 106 -11.09 -13.75 17.03
N PRO A 107 -11.08 -13.60 18.37
CA PRO A 107 -10.78 -12.33 19.02
C PRO A 107 -9.29 -11.98 19.00
N ASP A 108 -8.42 -12.99 18.83
CA ASP A 108 -6.96 -12.85 18.96
C ASP A 108 -6.29 -12.53 17.61
N ARG A 109 -7.11 -12.36 16.55
CA ARG A 109 -6.58 -12.02 15.23
C ARG A 109 -5.95 -10.64 15.20
N SER A 110 -4.79 -10.54 14.52
CA SER A 110 -4.11 -9.27 14.31
C SER A 110 -5.03 -8.21 13.66
N LEU A 111 -4.83 -6.95 13.99
CA LEU A 111 -5.61 -5.86 13.38
C LEU A 111 -5.46 -5.82 11.87
N LEU A 112 -4.28 -6.17 11.36
CA LEU A 112 -4.02 -6.23 9.92
C LEU A 112 -4.88 -7.30 9.23
N ASP A 113 -5.05 -8.47 9.85
CA ASP A 113 -5.89 -9.56 9.33
C ASP A 113 -7.38 -9.20 9.42
N ARG A 114 -7.81 -8.58 10.53
CA ARG A 114 -9.18 -8.07 10.69
C ARG A 114 -9.49 -6.99 9.64
N TRP A 115 -8.54 -6.09 9.42
CA TRP A 115 -8.69 -5.03 8.43
C TRP A 115 -8.87 -5.57 7.01
N ILE A 116 -8.04 -6.49 6.55
CA ILE A 116 -8.16 -7.00 5.17
C ILE A 116 -9.45 -7.77 4.95
N LEU A 117 -9.94 -8.49 5.96
CA LEU A 117 -11.23 -9.16 5.90
C LEU A 117 -12.40 -8.16 5.87
N SER A 118 -12.32 -7.08 6.64
CA SER A 118 -13.29 -5.98 6.56
C SER A 118 -13.28 -5.32 5.19
N ARG A 119 -12.11 -5.09 4.60
CA ARG A 119 -11.96 -4.56 3.24
C ARG A 119 -12.53 -5.50 2.18
N ALA A 120 -12.41 -6.83 2.35
CA ALA A 120 -13.06 -7.81 1.48
C ALA A 120 -14.59 -7.71 1.54
N ALA A 121 -15.14 -7.51 2.75
CA ALA A 121 -16.56 -7.30 2.94
C ALA A 121 -17.04 -5.98 2.30
N ASP A 122 -16.28 -4.90 2.44
CA ASP A 122 -16.54 -3.61 1.80
C ASP A 122 -16.51 -3.70 0.27
N MET A 123 -15.48 -4.33 -0.28
CA MET A 123 -15.36 -4.58 -1.72
C MET A 123 -16.59 -5.29 -2.27
N ALA A 124 -17.01 -6.40 -1.64
CA ALA A 124 -18.15 -7.19 -2.10
C ALA A 124 -19.47 -6.40 -2.02
N ALA A 125 -19.67 -5.65 -0.93
CA ALA A 125 -20.86 -4.82 -0.76
C ALA A 125 -20.89 -3.65 -1.76
N THR A 126 -19.81 -2.94 -1.92
CA THR A 126 -19.69 -1.79 -2.82
C THR A 126 -19.80 -2.21 -4.27
N ALA A 127 -19.08 -3.27 -4.68
CA ALA A 127 -19.18 -3.79 -6.04
C ALA A 127 -20.59 -4.29 -6.35
N GLY A 128 -21.26 -4.97 -5.41
CA GLY A 128 -22.66 -5.39 -5.55
C GLY A 128 -23.61 -4.23 -5.75
N ALA A 129 -23.52 -3.20 -4.89
CA ALA A 129 -24.35 -2.00 -5.03
C ALA A 129 -24.13 -1.27 -6.37
N CYS A 130 -22.88 -1.19 -6.83
CA CYS A 130 -22.56 -0.64 -8.15
C CYS A 130 -23.15 -1.49 -9.28
N MET A 131 -23.05 -2.81 -9.22
CA MET A 131 -23.62 -3.71 -10.23
C MET A 131 -25.15 -3.63 -10.30
N ASP A 132 -25.83 -3.43 -9.18
CA ASP A 132 -27.30 -3.28 -9.13
C ASP A 132 -27.81 -2.05 -9.91
N VAL A 133 -26.95 -1.03 -10.07
CA VAL A 133 -27.25 0.18 -10.83
C VAL A 133 -26.51 0.26 -12.17
N TYR A 134 -25.90 -0.84 -12.62
CA TYR A 134 -25.09 -0.93 -13.85
C TYR A 134 -23.83 -0.05 -13.86
N ASP A 135 -23.31 0.34 -12.72
CA ASP A 135 -22.03 1.04 -12.59
C ASP A 135 -20.86 0.04 -12.53
N THR A 136 -20.52 -0.54 -13.67
CA THR A 136 -19.40 -1.49 -13.77
C THR A 136 -18.07 -0.85 -13.42
N ARG A 137 -17.89 0.44 -13.71
CA ARG A 137 -16.68 1.18 -13.35
C ARG A 137 -16.53 1.34 -11.85
N GLY A 138 -17.60 1.66 -11.13
CA GLY A 138 -17.58 1.68 -9.66
C GLY A 138 -17.25 0.33 -9.06
N ALA A 139 -17.80 -0.75 -9.63
CA ALA A 139 -17.52 -2.11 -9.20
C ALA A 139 -16.06 -2.49 -9.43
N THR A 140 -15.49 -2.26 -10.61
CA THR A 140 -14.08 -2.56 -10.91
C THR A 140 -13.15 -1.73 -10.06
N ARG A 141 -13.47 -0.45 -9.78
CA ARG A 141 -12.68 0.39 -8.88
C ARG A 141 -12.61 -0.18 -7.47
N ALA A 142 -13.74 -0.59 -6.89
CA ALA A 142 -13.78 -1.21 -5.56
C ALA A 142 -12.93 -2.49 -5.51
N ILE A 143 -12.96 -3.30 -6.57
CA ILE A 143 -12.13 -4.50 -6.69
C ILE A 143 -10.65 -4.15 -6.79
N SER A 144 -10.27 -3.18 -7.64
CA SER A 144 -8.87 -2.74 -7.82
C SER A 144 -8.30 -2.17 -6.52
N GLU A 145 -9.05 -1.33 -5.81
CA GLU A 145 -8.65 -0.77 -4.51
C GLU A 145 -8.40 -1.90 -3.50
N PHE A 146 -9.28 -2.89 -3.43
CA PHE A 146 -9.08 -4.05 -2.57
C PHE A 146 -7.84 -4.89 -2.96
N VAL A 147 -7.61 -5.12 -4.26
CA VAL A 147 -6.42 -5.85 -4.74
C VAL A 147 -5.13 -5.12 -4.36
N VAL A 148 -5.13 -3.79 -4.40
CA VAL A 148 -4.00 -2.96 -3.92
C VAL A 148 -3.82 -3.14 -2.42
N ASP A 149 -4.88 -3.07 -1.62
CA ASP A 149 -4.85 -3.29 -0.18
C ASP A 149 -4.31 -4.67 0.17
N LEU A 150 -4.80 -5.71 -0.51
CA LEU A 150 -4.38 -7.09 -0.32
C LEU A 150 -2.91 -7.30 -0.70
N SER A 151 -2.49 -6.82 -1.87
CA SER A 151 -1.15 -7.12 -2.42
C SER A 151 -0.06 -6.24 -1.85
N GLN A 152 -0.28 -4.90 -1.86
CA GLN A 152 0.77 -3.91 -1.55
C GLN A 152 0.83 -3.57 -0.07
N TRP A 153 -0.25 -3.83 0.68
CA TRP A 153 -0.28 -3.56 2.10
C TRP A 153 -0.28 -4.86 2.92
N TRP A 154 -1.36 -5.64 2.88
CA TRP A 154 -1.50 -6.82 3.72
C TRP A 154 -0.46 -7.91 3.41
N LEU A 155 -0.38 -8.38 2.15
CA LEU A 155 0.51 -9.49 1.76
C LEU A 155 1.99 -9.10 1.91
N ARG A 156 2.36 -7.88 1.55
CA ARG A 156 3.74 -7.41 1.71
C ARG A 156 4.19 -7.48 3.17
N ARG A 157 3.32 -7.11 4.11
CA ARG A 157 3.61 -7.12 5.55
C ARG A 157 3.53 -8.53 6.14
N SER A 158 2.59 -9.34 5.69
CA SER A 158 2.40 -10.72 6.13
C SER A 158 3.32 -11.72 5.45
N ARG A 159 4.12 -11.28 4.46
CA ARG A 159 4.95 -12.18 3.65
C ARG A 159 5.88 -13.04 4.47
N ARG A 160 6.52 -12.48 5.51
CA ARG A 160 7.43 -13.23 6.39
C ARG A 160 6.68 -14.30 7.19
N ARG A 161 5.50 -13.98 7.73
CA ARG A 161 4.63 -14.94 8.43
C ARG A 161 4.28 -16.14 7.54
N LEU A 162 3.93 -15.87 6.26
CA LEU A 162 3.51 -16.90 5.30
C LEU A 162 4.67 -17.72 4.72
N SER A 163 5.87 -17.12 4.54
CA SER A 163 6.97 -17.78 3.81
C SER A 163 8.08 -18.35 4.70
N ARG A 164 8.27 -17.81 5.91
CA ARG A 164 9.38 -18.14 6.82
C ARG A 164 8.94 -18.03 8.28
N GLY A 165 7.67 -18.29 8.57
CA GLY A 165 7.17 -18.18 9.95
C GLY A 165 7.91 -19.18 10.84
N ASP A 166 8.59 -18.68 11.88
CA ASP A 166 9.20 -19.49 12.92
C ASP A 166 8.11 -20.09 13.84
N ASP A 167 6.89 -19.59 13.75
CA ASP A 167 5.69 -20.02 14.44
C ASP A 167 4.65 -20.58 13.45
N ALA A 168 4.46 -21.89 13.50
CA ALA A 168 3.50 -22.60 12.64
C ALA A 168 2.05 -22.18 12.91
N ALA A 169 1.71 -21.74 14.13
CA ALA A 169 0.37 -21.29 14.47
C ALA A 169 0.08 -19.90 13.87
N ASP A 170 1.05 -18.99 13.90
CA ASP A 170 0.93 -17.66 13.25
C ASP A 170 0.89 -17.81 11.73
N GLN A 171 1.64 -18.75 11.17
CA GLN A 171 1.58 -19.06 9.74
C GLN A 171 0.20 -19.60 9.34
N ASP A 172 -0.36 -20.57 10.08
CA ASP A 172 -1.70 -21.10 9.84
C ASP A 172 -2.78 -19.99 9.96
N ALA A 173 -2.66 -19.14 10.98
CA ALA A 173 -3.55 -18.00 11.18
C ALA A 173 -3.51 -16.99 10.02
N ALA A 174 -2.37 -16.79 9.37
CA ALA A 174 -2.23 -15.86 8.24
C ALA A 174 -2.80 -16.40 6.92
N PHE A 175 -2.77 -17.72 6.68
CA PHE A 175 -3.35 -18.30 5.46
C PHE A 175 -4.86 -18.16 5.38
N GLY A 176 -5.58 -18.25 6.51
CA GLY A 176 -7.03 -18.13 6.55
C GLY A 176 -7.56 -16.81 5.95
N PRO A 177 -7.12 -15.65 6.41
CA PRO A 177 -7.48 -14.35 5.83
C PRO A 177 -7.13 -14.21 4.35
N LEU A 178 -5.96 -14.72 3.91
CA LEU A 178 -5.55 -14.68 2.51
C LEU A 178 -6.47 -15.54 1.63
N HIS A 179 -6.74 -16.76 2.05
CA HIS A 179 -7.65 -17.67 1.34
C HIS A 179 -9.05 -17.07 1.21
N LEU A 180 -9.64 -16.58 2.32
CA LEU A 180 -10.96 -15.97 2.31
C LEU A 180 -11.02 -14.70 1.43
N SER A 181 -9.97 -13.88 1.46
CA SER A 181 -9.84 -12.70 0.59
C SER A 181 -9.85 -13.10 -0.90
N LEU A 182 -9.06 -14.11 -1.29
CA LEU A 182 -9.00 -14.59 -2.67
C LEU A 182 -10.33 -15.23 -3.12
N MET A 183 -10.99 -16.02 -2.27
CA MET A 183 -12.33 -16.55 -2.55
C MET A 183 -13.36 -15.43 -2.74
N SER A 184 -13.31 -14.40 -1.90
CA SER A 184 -14.21 -13.25 -2.00
C SER A 184 -14.03 -12.49 -3.31
N VAL A 185 -12.77 -12.29 -3.72
CA VAL A 185 -12.45 -11.70 -5.03
C VAL A 185 -12.99 -12.58 -6.15
N ALA A 186 -12.72 -13.89 -6.14
CA ALA A 186 -13.19 -14.81 -7.19
C ALA A 186 -14.71 -14.71 -7.42
N ARG A 187 -15.50 -14.74 -6.34
CA ARG A 187 -16.96 -14.62 -6.39
C ARG A 187 -17.40 -13.22 -6.89
N THR A 188 -16.69 -12.17 -6.50
CA THR A 188 -17.03 -10.79 -6.89
C THR A 188 -16.69 -10.50 -8.34
N ILE A 189 -15.57 -11.00 -8.86
CA ILE A 189 -15.17 -10.79 -10.25
C ILE A 189 -15.87 -11.73 -11.26
N ALA A 190 -16.56 -12.78 -10.81
CA ALA A 190 -17.14 -13.79 -11.68
C ALA A 190 -18.00 -13.26 -12.85
N PRO A 191 -18.88 -12.26 -12.67
CA PRO A 191 -19.66 -11.71 -13.79
C PRO A 191 -18.80 -10.83 -14.74
N LEU A 192 -17.67 -10.34 -14.29
CA LEU A 192 -16.77 -9.45 -15.04
C LEU A 192 -15.67 -10.24 -15.76
N LEU A 193 -15.01 -11.15 -15.06
CA LEU A 193 -13.85 -11.94 -15.48
C LEU A 193 -14.11 -13.43 -15.30
N PRO A 194 -14.97 -14.02 -16.15
CA PRO A 194 -15.49 -15.36 -15.91
C PRO A 194 -14.43 -16.46 -15.91
N PHE A 195 -13.39 -16.34 -16.72
CA PHE A 195 -12.36 -17.39 -16.82
C PHE A 195 -11.37 -17.29 -15.66
N LEU A 196 -10.94 -16.09 -15.29
CA LEU A 196 -10.07 -15.88 -14.16
C LEU A 196 -10.75 -16.27 -12.84
N ALA A 197 -12.01 -15.91 -12.66
CA ALA A 197 -12.79 -16.26 -11.49
C ALA A 197 -12.98 -17.78 -11.34
N GLU A 198 -13.22 -18.47 -12.45
CA GLU A 198 -13.33 -19.93 -12.46
C GLU A 198 -12.01 -20.60 -12.08
N GLU A 199 -10.89 -20.14 -12.64
CA GLU A 199 -9.56 -20.66 -12.27
C GLU A 199 -9.29 -20.52 -10.77
N PHE A 200 -9.63 -19.37 -10.19
CA PHE A 200 -9.51 -19.16 -8.74
C PHE A 200 -10.36 -20.17 -7.95
N HIS A 201 -11.60 -20.38 -8.38
CA HIS A 201 -12.50 -21.34 -7.74
C HIS A 201 -11.95 -22.76 -7.79
N GLN A 202 -11.48 -23.19 -8.96
CA GLN A 202 -10.94 -24.53 -9.17
C GLN A 202 -9.65 -24.76 -8.40
N VAL A 203 -8.88 -23.71 -8.12
CA VAL A 203 -7.63 -23.78 -7.34
C VAL A 203 -7.88 -23.70 -5.83
N LEU A 204 -8.78 -22.81 -5.40
CA LEU A 204 -8.96 -22.48 -3.98
C LEU A 204 -10.03 -23.32 -3.27
N VAL A 205 -11.08 -23.75 -4.00
CA VAL A 205 -12.29 -24.30 -3.39
C VAL A 205 -12.48 -25.78 -3.78
N ALA A 206 -12.48 -26.08 -5.07
CA ALA A 206 -12.77 -27.42 -5.57
C ALA A 206 -11.89 -28.52 -4.97
N PRO A 207 -10.57 -28.32 -4.70
CA PRO A 207 -9.72 -29.35 -4.09
C PRO A 207 -9.97 -29.58 -2.60
N THR A 208 -10.65 -28.64 -1.92
CA THR A 208 -10.72 -28.59 -0.45
C THR A 208 -12.14 -28.78 0.09
N ASP A 209 -13.17 -28.65 -0.74
CA ASP A 209 -14.57 -28.79 -0.36
C ASP A 209 -15.36 -29.58 -1.42
N GLU A 210 -15.59 -30.88 -1.16
CA GLU A 210 -16.34 -31.77 -2.05
C GLU A 210 -17.84 -31.38 -2.19
N ASP A 211 -18.37 -30.60 -1.26
CA ASP A 211 -19.76 -30.12 -1.27
C ASP A 211 -19.88 -28.75 -1.95
N ALA A 212 -18.78 -28.13 -2.37
CA ALA A 212 -18.80 -26.86 -3.06
C ALA A 212 -19.46 -26.98 -4.45
N PRO A 213 -20.11 -25.90 -4.94
CA PRO A 213 -20.56 -25.84 -6.31
C PRO A 213 -19.42 -26.12 -7.30
N GLU A 214 -19.70 -26.83 -8.39
CA GLU A 214 -18.70 -27.20 -9.40
C GLU A 214 -18.08 -26.00 -10.14
N SER A 215 -18.70 -24.81 -10.04
CA SER A 215 -18.25 -23.60 -10.66
C SER A 215 -18.53 -22.38 -9.78
N VAL A 216 -17.67 -21.37 -9.83
CA VAL A 216 -17.88 -20.08 -9.17
C VAL A 216 -19.18 -19.42 -9.59
N HIS A 217 -19.63 -19.65 -10.83
CA HIS A 217 -20.86 -19.08 -11.41
C HIS A 217 -22.14 -19.67 -10.81
N LEU A 218 -22.05 -20.74 -10.05
CA LEU A 218 -23.15 -21.35 -9.30
C LEU A 218 -23.17 -20.91 -7.83
N THR A 219 -22.20 -20.08 -7.41
CA THR A 219 -22.13 -19.54 -6.05
C THR A 219 -22.98 -18.29 -5.88
N ALA A 220 -23.39 -18.00 -4.66
CA ALA A 220 -24.06 -16.74 -4.34
C ALA A 220 -23.06 -15.57 -4.29
N TRP A 221 -23.55 -14.35 -4.48
CA TRP A 221 -22.76 -13.14 -4.27
C TRP A 221 -22.32 -13.03 -2.80
N PRO A 222 -21.06 -12.67 -2.48
CA PRO A 222 -20.48 -12.90 -1.14
C PRO A 222 -20.89 -11.90 -0.05
N THR A 223 -21.66 -10.85 -0.33
CA THR A 223 -21.95 -9.76 0.62
C THR A 223 -22.53 -10.27 1.94
N ALA A 224 -23.52 -11.17 1.90
CA ALA A 224 -24.18 -11.65 3.11
C ALA A 224 -23.21 -12.48 3.99
N ASP A 225 -22.37 -13.29 3.37
CA ASP A 225 -21.41 -14.15 4.05
C ASP A 225 -20.32 -13.31 4.74
N LEU A 226 -19.89 -12.21 4.13
CA LEU A 226 -18.81 -11.36 4.60
C LEU A 226 -19.27 -10.25 5.56
N ALA A 227 -20.55 -9.94 5.61
CA ALA A 227 -21.09 -8.86 6.45
C ALA A 227 -20.65 -8.92 7.93
N PRO A 228 -20.53 -10.10 8.59
CA PRO A 228 -20.05 -10.17 9.97
C PRO A 228 -18.59 -9.73 10.17
N LEU A 229 -17.80 -9.67 9.09
CA LEU A 229 -16.37 -9.30 9.14
C LEU A 229 -16.17 -7.78 9.00
N ARG A 230 -17.24 -7.01 8.74
CA ARG A 230 -17.16 -5.58 8.48
C ARG A 230 -16.85 -4.78 9.75
N ASP A 231 -15.80 -3.98 9.71
CA ASP A 231 -15.36 -3.08 10.77
C ASP A 231 -15.00 -1.69 10.18
N PRO A 232 -16.01 -0.82 9.94
CA PRO A 232 -15.77 0.49 9.34
C PRO A 232 -14.88 1.41 10.19
N ALA A 233 -14.87 1.22 11.52
CA ALA A 233 -14.02 2.02 12.41
C ALA A 233 -12.54 1.68 12.19
N LEU A 234 -12.20 0.38 12.11
CA LEU A 234 -10.85 -0.06 11.79
C LEU A 234 -10.43 0.35 10.38
N GLU A 235 -11.36 0.31 9.40
CA GLU A 235 -11.08 0.78 8.04
C GLU A 235 -10.70 2.27 8.01
N ALA A 236 -11.40 3.12 8.77
CA ALA A 236 -11.11 4.55 8.86
C ALA A 236 -9.73 4.80 9.48
N VAL A 237 -9.42 4.14 10.59
CA VAL A 237 -8.11 4.25 11.26
C VAL A 237 -6.97 3.80 10.33
N MET A 238 -7.16 2.69 9.61
CA MET A 238 -6.16 2.20 8.66
C MET A 238 -6.01 3.13 7.44
N ALA A 239 -7.06 3.81 7.01
CA ALA A 239 -6.98 4.82 5.97
C ALA A 239 -6.12 6.01 6.43
N ASP A 240 -6.33 6.51 7.65
CA ASP A 240 -5.53 7.58 8.23
C ASP A 240 -4.06 7.16 8.41
N LEU A 241 -3.83 5.91 8.87
CA LEU A 241 -2.47 5.37 9.01
C LEU A 241 -1.73 5.31 7.66
N ARG A 242 -2.40 4.86 6.61
CA ARG A 242 -1.83 4.80 5.25
C ARG A 242 -1.50 6.19 4.72
N ARG A 243 -2.37 7.16 4.97
CA ARG A 243 -2.13 8.57 4.63
C ARG A 243 -0.93 9.13 5.40
N ALA A 244 -0.81 8.80 6.69
CA ALA A 244 0.37 9.16 7.48
C ALA A 244 1.67 8.56 6.90
N VAL A 245 1.63 7.32 6.39
CA VAL A 245 2.77 6.70 5.68
C VAL A 245 3.14 7.48 4.43
N GLU A 246 2.17 7.91 3.63
CA GLU A 246 2.41 8.70 2.42
C GLU A 246 3.04 10.06 2.74
N LEU A 247 2.52 10.75 3.77
CA LEU A 247 3.08 11.99 4.27
C LEU A 247 4.52 11.80 4.76
N GLY A 248 4.77 10.78 5.58
CA GLY A 248 6.11 10.45 6.08
C GLY A 248 7.12 10.14 4.97
N ARG A 249 6.70 9.41 3.93
CA ARG A 249 7.55 9.16 2.74
C ARG A 249 7.84 10.43 1.96
N THR A 250 6.86 11.31 1.82
CA THR A 250 7.02 12.61 1.18
C THR A 250 8.02 13.47 1.94
N LEU A 251 7.91 13.53 3.28
CA LEU A 251 8.86 14.26 4.12
C LEU A 251 10.28 13.72 4.00
N ARG A 252 10.46 12.39 4.02
CA ARG A 252 11.78 11.77 3.81
C ARG A 252 12.38 12.16 2.46
N SER A 253 11.57 12.13 1.40
CA SER A 253 12.00 12.52 0.05
C SER A 253 12.42 13.99 -0.01
N GLN A 254 11.65 14.89 0.60
CA GLN A 254 11.95 16.33 0.66
C GLN A 254 13.21 16.62 1.46
N ALA A 255 13.44 15.87 2.55
CA ALA A 255 14.64 15.95 3.36
C ALA A 255 15.87 15.25 2.72
N GLY A 256 15.72 14.60 1.56
CA GLY A 256 16.80 13.85 0.90
C GLY A 256 17.21 12.57 1.65
N ILE A 257 16.38 12.07 2.55
CA ILE A 257 16.69 10.90 3.39
C ILE A 257 16.20 9.62 2.69
N LYS A 258 17.10 8.69 2.41
CA LYS A 258 16.77 7.41 1.79
C LYS A 258 15.78 6.61 2.64
N VAL A 259 14.87 5.86 2.02
CA VAL A 259 13.87 5.02 2.73
C VAL A 259 14.52 4.01 3.69
N ARG A 260 15.71 3.50 3.35
CA ARG A 260 16.44 2.53 4.17
C ARG A 260 17.18 3.13 5.35
N GLN A 261 17.42 4.46 5.32
CA GLN A 261 18.03 5.15 6.43
C GLN A 261 17.04 5.18 7.60
N PRO A 262 17.30 4.54 8.75
CA PRO A 262 16.40 4.64 9.90
C PRO A 262 16.44 6.06 10.48
N LEU A 263 15.28 6.51 10.98
CA LEU A 263 15.14 7.76 11.73
C LEU A 263 14.89 7.46 13.21
N GLY A 264 15.20 8.43 14.06
CA GLY A 264 15.02 8.28 15.51
C GLY A 264 13.54 8.25 15.89
N ARG A 265 12.77 9.25 15.48
CA ARG A 265 11.42 9.47 15.97
C ARG A 265 10.48 10.03 14.90
N LEU A 266 9.21 9.69 15.06
CA LEU A 266 8.08 10.28 14.34
C LEU A 266 7.00 10.65 15.37
N TRP A 267 6.39 11.81 15.19
CA TRP A 267 5.19 12.23 15.93
C TRP A 267 4.00 12.27 14.99
N LEU A 268 2.87 11.80 15.48
CA LEU A 268 1.64 11.63 14.72
C LEU A 268 0.45 12.22 15.46
N ALA A 269 -0.30 13.10 14.80
CA ALA A 269 -1.66 13.44 15.20
C ALA A 269 -2.64 12.89 14.14
N MET A 270 -3.73 12.27 14.59
CA MET A 270 -4.78 11.72 13.72
C MET A 270 -6.16 12.15 14.20
N PRO A 271 -7.10 12.46 13.27
CA PRO A 271 -8.46 12.89 13.62
C PRO A 271 -9.34 11.75 14.12
N SER A 272 -9.04 10.52 13.78
CA SER A 272 -9.89 9.34 13.98
C SER A 272 -9.96 8.82 15.42
N GLY A 273 -9.72 9.67 16.41
CA GLY A 273 -10.07 9.39 17.80
C GLY A 273 -9.42 8.12 18.38
N SER A 274 -9.52 7.96 19.64
CA SER A 274 -8.85 6.95 20.45
C SER A 274 -8.96 5.52 19.90
N LEU A 275 -7.85 5.01 19.38
CA LEU A 275 -7.58 3.58 19.38
C LEU A 275 -7.55 3.10 20.84
N ALA A 276 -8.07 1.90 21.13
CA ALA A 276 -7.77 1.26 22.39
C ALA A 276 -6.24 1.10 22.52
N ASP A 277 -5.69 1.23 23.73
CA ASP A 277 -4.24 1.30 23.96
C ASP A 277 -3.48 0.09 23.35
N ASP A 278 -4.06 -1.11 23.38
CA ASP A 278 -3.51 -2.33 22.79
C ASP A 278 -3.49 -2.27 21.25
N GLN A 279 -4.53 -1.72 20.64
CA GLN A 279 -4.63 -1.53 19.19
C GLN A 279 -3.68 -0.44 18.69
N ALA A 280 -3.52 0.62 19.49
CA ALA A 280 -2.58 1.69 19.17
C ALA A 280 -1.15 1.15 19.03
N ALA A 281 -0.69 0.31 19.95
CA ALA A 281 0.66 -0.24 19.93
C ALA A 281 0.93 -1.06 18.64
N GLU A 282 0.00 -1.90 18.19
CA GLU A 282 0.14 -2.67 16.96
C GLU A 282 0.23 -1.77 15.72
N LEU A 283 -0.68 -0.79 15.60
CA LEU A 283 -0.74 0.09 14.44
C LEU A 283 0.45 1.06 14.38
N LEU A 284 0.89 1.59 15.52
CA LEU A 284 2.09 2.42 15.58
C LEU A 284 3.35 1.62 15.25
N GLY A 285 3.42 0.35 15.65
CA GLY A 285 4.47 -0.57 15.22
C GLY A 285 4.48 -0.74 13.69
N GLN A 286 3.31 -0.87 13.07
CA GLN A 286 3.21 -0.92 11.61
C GLN A 286 3.70 0.36 10.94
N LEU A 287 3.35 1.53 11.48
CA LEU A 287 3.83 2.82 10.96
C LEU A 287 5.34 2.96 11.11
N ALA A 288 5.88 2.55 12.26
CA ALA A 288 7.32 2.56 12.52
C ALA A 288 8.10 1.74 11.48
N GLU A 289 7.62 0.54 11.17
CA GLU A 289 8.21 -0.32 10.14
C GLU A 289 8.14 0.29 8.75
N GLU A 290 6.95 0.83 8.35
CA GLU A 290 6.73 1.41 7.03
C GLU A 290 7.60 2.64 6.76
N LEU A 291 7.78 3.45 7.78
CA LEU A 291 8.58 4.66 7.68
C LEU A 291 10.01 4.47 8.17
N ASN A 292 10.37 3.26 8.60
CA ASN A 292 11.69 2.97 9.11
C ASN A 292 12.14 3.96 10.20
N VAL A 293 11.31 4.11 11.23
CA VAL A 293 11.57 4.93 12.41
C VAL A 293 11.66 4.06 13.66
N LYS A 294 12.45 4.47 14.66
CA LYS A 294 12.64 3.70 15.89
C LYS A 294 11.48 3.83 16.86
N ALA A 295 10.82 4.98 16.87
CA ALA A 295 9.69 5.26 17.74
C ALA A 295 8.65 6.11 17.03
N VAL A 296 7.37 5.84 17.30
CA VAL A 296 6.24 6.65 16.91
C VAL A 296 5.50 7.09 18.16
N GLU A 297 5.26 8.39 18.29
CA GLU A 297 4.55 8.99 19.42
C GLU A 297 3.28 9.68 18.92
N ILE A 298 2.13 9.38 19.56
CA ILE A 298 0.90 10.12 19.29
C ILE A 298 0.96 11.45 20.04
N ILE A 299 0.63 12.52 19.35
CA ILE A 299 0.52 13.87 19.91
C ILE A 299 -0.93 14.36 19.78
N GLY A 300 -1.39 15.09 20.78
CA GLY A 300 -2.73 15.70 20.73
C GLY A 300 -2.76 16.96 19.89
N ASP A 301 -1.65 17.68 19.84
CA ASP A 301 -1.47 18.92 19.07
C ASP A 301 0.00 19.01 18.60
N GLU A 302 0.21 19.62 17.45
CA GLU A 302 1.53 19.87 16.86
C GLU A 302 2.26 21.08 17.46
N SER A 303 1.58 21.89 18.30
CA SER A 303 2.09 23.17 18.82
C SER A 303 3.46 23.07 19.50
N ASP A 304 3.80 21.90 20.06
CA ASP A 304 5.09 21.66 20.71
C ASP A 304 6.23 21.33 19.72
N LEU A 305 5.90 20.99 18.47
CA LEU A 305 6.86 20.50 17.47
C LEU A 305 7.04 21.42 16.25
N VAL A 306 6.12 22.35 16.07
CA VAL A 306 6.15 23.31 14.95
C VAL A 306 6.00 24.73 15.48
N ASP A 307 6.72 25.65 14.87
CA ASP A 307 6.47 27.07 15.07
C ASP A 307 5.34 27.48 14.12
N ARG A 308 4.19 27.84 14.68
CA ARG A 308 3.04 28.32 13.89
C ARG A 308 3.26 29.79 13.55
N ARG A 309 3.14 30.13 12.26
CA ARG A 309 3.09 31.51 11.79
C ARG A 309 1.81 31.78 11.08
N VAL A 310 1.18 32.89 11.41
CA VAL A 310 -0.04 33.32 10.74
C VAL A 310 0.31 34.24 9.58
N LYS A 311 -0.20 33.93 8.40
CA LYS A 311 -0.13 34.75 7.21
C LYS A 311 -1.53 35.27 6.87
N PRO A 312 -1.86 36.54 7.18
CA PRO A 312 -3.12 37.12 6.82
C PRO A 312 -3.32 37.15 5.31
N LEU A 313 -4.48 36.71 4.82
CA LEU A 313 -4.83 36.68 3.39
C LEU A 313 -5.29 38.05 2.93
N LEU A 314 -4.37 38.90 2.50
CA LEU A 314 -4.63 40.28 2.08
C LEU A 314 -5.79 40.45 1.09
N PRO A 315 -6.00 39.58 0.08
CA PRO A 315 -7.14 39.68 -0.82
C PRO A 315 -8.49 39.56 -0.11
N VAL A 316 -8.54 38.79 1.00
CA VAL A 316 -9.75 38.54 1.79
C VAL A 316 -9.96 39.65 2.82
N ILE A 317 -8.92 39.94 3.61
CA ILE A 317 -9.01 40.88 4.73
C ILE A 317 -9.00 42.36 4.30
N GLY A 318 -8.52 42.65 3.09
CA GLY A 318 -8.28 44.02 2.64
C GLY A 318 -9.49 44.91 2.69
N ARG A 319 -10.66 44.43 2.29
CA ARG A 319 -11.94 45.20 2.31
C ARG A 319 -12.54 45.27 3.69
N LYS A 320 -12.33 44.28 4.55
CA LYS A 320 -12.96 44.19 5.87
C LYS A 320 -12.23 45.02 6.91
N TYR A 321 -10.90 44.98 6.92
CA TYR A 321 -10.09 45.61 7.97
C TYR A 321 -9.36 46.88 7.56
N GLY A 322 -9.27 47.22 6.27
CA GLY A 322 -8.81 48.49 5.72
C GLY A 322 -7.60 49.11 6.46
N ALA A 323 -7.87 50.19 7.26
CA ALA A 323 -6.83 50.90 7.99
C ALA A 323 -6.10 50.09 9.09
N GLN A 324 -6.66 48.95 9.50
CA GLN A 324 -6.07 48.07 10.55
C GLN A 324 -5.08 47.04 9.99
N ILE A 325 -5.00 46.89 8.67
CA ILE A 325 -4.10 45.94 8.00
C ILE A 325 -2.65 46.06 8.46
N PRO A 326 -2.06 47.29 8.55
CA PRO A 326 -0.67 47.44 9.00
C PRO A 326 -0.45 46.86 10.42
N ALA A 327 -1.41 47.01 11.33
CA ALA A 327 -1.35 46.50 12.68
C ALA A 327 -1.45 44.95 12.69
N ILE A 328 -2.40 44.40 11.91
CA ILE A 328 -2.54 42.93 11.73
C ILE A 328 -1.25 42.33 11.20
N MET A 329 -0.66 42.93 10.16
CA MET A 329 0.58 42.45 9.55
C MET A 329 1.79 42.59 10.47
N ALA A 330 1.82 43.62 11.33
CA ALA A 330 2.86 43.79 12.33
C ALA A 330 2.78 42.73 13.44
N ALA A 331 1.57 42.49 13.96
CA ALA A 331 1.32 41.44 14.96
C ALA A 331 1.66 40.04 14.42
N ALA A 332 1.27 39.74 13.18
CA ALA A 332 1.60 38.46 12.53
C ALA A 332 3.13 38.27 12.34
N ARG A 333 3.87 39.34 12.06
CA ARG A 333 5.34 39.28 11.96
C ARG A 333 6.05 39.18 13.30
N ALA A 334 5.44 39.75 14.34
CA ALA A 334 5.97 39.70 15.71
C ALA A 334 5.59 38.42 16.45
N ASP A 335 4.82 37.54 15.79
CA ASP A 335 4.25 36.31 16.36
C ASP A 335 3.35 36.56 17.60
N GLU A 336 2.72 37.74 17.62
CA GLU A 336 1.75 38.13 18.65
C GLU A 336 0.35 37.61 18.25
N VAL A 337 0.17 36.29 18.32
CA VAL A 337 -1.02 35.57 17.84
C VAL A 337 -1.65 34.80 18.98
N GLU A 338 -2.97 34.91 19.12
CA GLU A 338 -3.76 34.02 19.98
C GLU A 338 -4.58 33.11 19.08
N TYR A 339 -4.38 31.80 19.22
CA TYR A 339 -5.09 30.75 18.45
C TYR A 339 -6.32 30.31 19.21
N HIS A 340 -7.44 30.09 18.49
CA HIS A 340 -8.70 29.62 19.05
C HIS A 340 -9.05 28.23 18.49
N ASP A 341 -9.81 27.44 19.29
CA ASP A 341 -10.20 26.06 18.96
C ASP A 341 -11.07 25.96 17.69
N ASP A 342 -11.74 27.04 17.30
CA ASP A 342 -12.55 27.12 16.08
C ASP A 342 -11.73 27.43 14.81
N GLY A 343 -10.40 27.48 14.92
CA GLY A 343 -9.49 27.81 13.83
C GLY A 343 -9.38 29.30 13.54
N SER A 344 -10.06 30.17 14.27
CA SER A 344 -9.86 31.63 14.19
C SER A 344 -8.58 32.04 14.94
N VAL A 345 -8.07 33.24 14.62
CA VAL A 345 -6.87 33.78 15.28
C VAL A 345 -7.10 35.22 15.68
N SER A 346 -6.60 35.62 16.84
CA SER A 346 -6.59 37.02 17.26
C SER A 346 -5.25 37.68 16.96
N LEU A 347 -5.26 38.77 16.19
CA LEU A 347 -4.12 39.58 15.83
C LEU A 347 -4.42 41.05 16.08
N ALA A 348 -3.55 41.75 16.80
CA ALA A 348 -3.71 43.18 17.12
C ALA A 348 -5.09 43.51 17.73
N GLY A 349 -5.65 42.59 18.54
CA GLY A 349 -6.97 42.74 19.16
C GLY A 349 -8.18 42.53 18.24
N LEU A 350 -7.96 41.98 17.06
CA LEU A 350 -9.00 41.62 16.08
C LEU A 350 -9.02 40.11 15.87
N THR A 351 -10.20 39.51 15.85
CA THR A 351 -10.38 38.10 15.54
C THR A 351 -10.58 37.93 14.03
N LEU A 352 -9.70 37.21 13.38
CA LEU A 352 -9.77 36.81 11.97
C LEU A 352 -10.34 35.39 11.88
N ALA A 353 -11.26 35.20 10.95
CA ALA A 353 -11.85 33.89 10.68
C ALA A 353 -10.85 32.93 9.99
N PRO A 354 -11.08 31.62 10.01
CA PRO A 354 -10.17 30.65 9.41
C PRO A 354 -9.91 30.87 7.91
N ASP A 355 -10.89 31.41 7.18
CA ASP A 355 -10.79 31.74 5.76
C ASP A 355 -10.06 33.08 5.47
N GLU A 356 -9.74 33.84 6.51
CA GLU A 356 -9.05 35.14 6.43
C GLU A 356 -7.53 35.01 6.66
N VAL A 357 -7.09 33.83 7.13
CA VAL A 357 -5.69 33.57 7.47
C VAL A 357 -5.22 32.23 6.91
N GLU A 358 -3.94 32.14 6.61
CA GLU A 358 -3.25 30.90 6.34
C GLU A 358 -2.29 30.62 7.51
N ILE A 359 -2.50 29.52 8.23
CA ILE A 359 -1.60 29.11 9.30
C ILE A 359 -0.47 28.28 8.67
N LEU A 360 0.73 28.82 8.71
CA LEU A 360 1.94 28.15 8.21
C LEU A 360 2.63 27.48 9.39
N ALA A 361 2.67 26.16 9.39
CA ALA A 361 3.51 25.39 10.30
C ALA A 361 4.94 25.39 9.77
N THR A 362 5.88 25.98 10.54
CA THR A 362 7.29 25.96 10.22
C THR A 362 7.96 24.89 11.07
N PRO A 363 8.60 23.87 10.47
CA PRO A 363 9.31 22.86 11.24
C PRO A 363 10.38 23.49 12.11
N ARG A 364 10.56 23.01 13.33
CA ARG A 364 11.73 23.35 14.13
C ARG A 364 13.00 22.80 13.48
N PRO A 365 14.17 23.42 13.74
CA PRO A 365 15.43 22.85 13.25
C PRO A 365 15.56 21.37 13.63
N GLY A 366 15.96 20.52 12.70
CA GLY A 366 16.07 19.07 12.91
C GLY A 366 14.76 18.31 12.74
N THR A 367 13.64 18.96 12.33
CA THR A 367 12.37 18.27 12.04
C THR A 367 11.84 18.63 10.65
N ALA A 368 10.93 17.78 10.13
CA ALA A 368 10.14 18.08 8.95
C ALA A 368 8.67 17.73 9.23
N VAL A 369 7.73 18.52 8.72
CA VAL A 369 6.29 18.40 9.00
C VAL A 369 5.47 18.35 7.71
N ALA A 370 4.43 17.54 7.70
CA ALA A 370 3.42 17.51 6.65
C ALA A 370 2.03 17.32 7.27
N HIS A 371 1.03 17.89 6.57
CA HIS A 371 -0.38 17.86 6.98
C HIS A 371 -1.24 17.41 5.81
N ASP A 372 -2.26 16.62 6.10
CA ASP A 372 -3.33 16.31 5.15
C ASP A 372 -4.59 15.87 5.89
N GLU A 373 -5.74 16.50 5.60
CA GLU A 373 -7.06 16.18 6.15
C GLU A 373 -7.10 15.94 7.67
N GLY A 374 -6.38 16.77 8.44
CA GLY A 374 -6.33 16.68 9.91
C GLY A 374 -5.31 15.68 10.44
N ILE A 375 -4.58 14.99 9.57
CA ILE A 375 -3.42 14.18 9.95
C ILE A 375 -2.18 15.07 9.93
N VAL A 376 -1.38 14.99 10.98
CA VAL A 376 -0.09 15.67 11.08
C VAL A 376 1.00 14.65 11.30
N VAL A 377 2.02 14.69 10.47
CA VAL A 377 3.20 13.86 10.60
C VAL A 377 4.42 14.77 10.76
N VAL A 378 5.17 14.54 11.82
CA VAL A 378 6.47 15.20 12.04
C VAL A 378 7.55 14.13 12.15
N ILE A 379 8.62 14.26 11.39
CA ILE A 379 9.77 13.35 11.47
C ILE A 379 10.97 14.08 12.02
N ASP A 380 11.73 13.38 12.88
CA ASP A 380 13.07 13.78 13.27
C ASP A 380 14.03 13.52 12.12
N THR A 381 14.72 14.56 11.64
CA THR A 381 15.68 14.48 10.54
C THR A 381 17.13 14.43 10.99
N GLU A 382 17.38 14.50 12.30
CA GLU A 382 18.72 14.37 12.85
C GLU A 382 19.20 12.92 12.81
N LEU A 383 20.33 12.69 12.17
CA LEU A 383 20.92 11.36 12.01
C LEU A 383 22.08 11.20 12.98
N THR A 384 21.89 10.36 14.00
CA THR A 384 22.98 9.99 14.90
C THR A 384 23.98 9.04 14.21
N PRO A 385 25.22 8.94 14.71
CA PRO A 385 26.20 7.98 14.16
C PRO A 385 25.67 6.53 14.12
N GLU A 386 24.87 6.13 15.10
CA GLU A 386 24.25 4.79 15.18
C GLU A 386 23.20 4.60 14.09
N LEU A 387 22.36 5.61 13.84
CA LEU A 387 21.35 5.56 12.76
C LEU A 387 22.01 5.50 11.39
N LEU A 388 23.09 6.25 11.20
CA LEU A 388 23.87 6.20 9.95
C LEU A 388 24.50 4.82 9.74
N ALA A 389 25.10 4.24 10.78
CA ALA A 389 25.71 2.91 10.73
C ALA A 389 24.66 1.81 10.42
N GLU A 390 23.48 1.90 11.02
CA GLU A 390 22.37 0.98 10.70
C GLU A 390 21.88 1.16 9.25
N GLY A 391 21.83 2.40 8.76
CA GLY A 391 21.51 2.71 7.37
C GLY A 391 22.50 2.06 6.40
N ASP A 392 23.79 2.18 6.70
CA ASP A 392 24.89 1.56 5.97
C ASP A 392 24.76 0.02 5.92
N ALA A 393 24.44 -0.60 7.07
CA ALA A 393 24.22 -2.06 7.14
C ALA A 393 23.05 -2.53 6.27
N ARG A 394 21.96 -1.76 6.19
CA ARG A 394 20.81 -2.07 5.33
C ARG A 394 21.12 -1.90 3.84
N GLU A 395 21.94 -0.90 3.48
CA GLU A 395 22.43 -0.77 2.09
C GLU A 395 23.35 -1.94 1.72
N LEU A 396 24.19 -2.39 2.64
CA LEU A 396 25.00 -3.58 2.45
C LEU A 396 24.15 -4.84 2.25
N THR A 397 23.16 -5.08 3.12
CA THR A 397 22.21 -6.20 2.99
C THR A 397 21.56 -6.21 1.62
N ARG A 398 21.10 -5.05 1.14
CA ARG A 398 20.51 -4.93 -0.19
C ARG A 398 21.48 -5.30 -1.29
N ALA A 399 22.70 -4.76 -1.24
CA ALA A 399 23.70 -5.03 -2.27
C ALA A 399 24.00 -6.54 -2.36
N VAL A 400 24.08 -7.23 -1.22
CA VAL A 400 24.23 -8.69 -1.19
C VAL A 400 23.03 -9.40 -1.78
N GLN A 401 21.80 -8.99 -1.49
CA GLN A 401 20.59 -9.58 -2.07
C GLN A 401 20.52 -9.37 -3.60
N ASP A 402 20.98 -8.21 -4.09
CA ASP A 402 21.07 -7.94 -5.52
C ASP A 402 22.16 -8.81 -6.18
N LEU A 403 23.29 -9.03 -5.51
CA LEU A 403 24.34 -9.96 -5.98
C LEU A 403 23.86 -11.41 -6.00
N ARG A 404 23.11 -11.88 -4.99
CA ARG A 404 22.50 -13.23 -4.97
C ARG A 404 21.61 -13.46 -6.18
N LYS A 405 20.78 -12.45 -6.55
CA LYS A 405 19.93 -12.52 -7.75
C LYS A 405 20.75 -12.56 -9.05
N GLN A 406 21.80 -11.73 -9.14
CA GLN A 406 22.68 -11.70 -10.32
C GLN A 406 23.46 -13.02 -10.50
N ALA A 407 23.80 -13.67 -9.38
CA ALA A 407 24.44 -14.98 -9.36
C ALA A 407 23.46 -16.14 -9.51
N GLU A 408 22.14 -15.86 -9.71
CA GLU A 408 21.08 -16.85 -9.88
C GLU A 408 21.03 -17.90 -8.75
N LEU A 409 21.37 -17.50 -7.51
CA LEU A 409 21.40 -18.40 -6.37
C LEU A 409 19.96 -18.76 -5.93
N ASP A 410 19.77 -20.01 -5.49
CA ASP A 410 18.53 -20.45 -4.89
C ASP A 410 18.18 -19.65 -3.64
N LEU A 411 16.88 -19.61 -3.30
CA LEU A 411 16.36 -18.78 -2.19
C LEU A 411 16.98 -19.16 -0.84
N ASP A 412 17.29 -20.43 -0.64
CA ASP A 412 17.85 -21.02 0.58
C ASP A 412 19.37 -21.25 0.51
N ALA A 413 20.01 -20.90 -0.62
CA ALA A 413 21.45 -21.07 -0.79
C ALA A 413 22.25 -20.32 0.29
N ARG A 414 23.17 -21.00 0.95
CA ARG A 414 24.11 -20.42 1.91
C ARG A 414 25.28 -19.76 1.19
N ILE A 415 25.82 -18.68 1.76
CA ILE A 415 26.93 -17.94 1.17
C ILE A 415 27.99 -17.60 2.20
N ARG A 416 29.19 -17.29 1.70
CA ARG A 416 30.23 -16.59 2.45
C ARG A 416 30.39 -15.18 1.90
N LEU A 417 30.53 -14.20 2.79
CA LEU A 417 30.73 -12.79 2.44
C LEU A 417 32.16 -12.36 2.72
N SER A 418 32.71 -11.62 1.77
CA SER A 418 33.96 -10.89 1.95
C SER A 418 33.69 -9.40 1.86
N LEU A 419 34.17 -8.63 2.82
CA LEU A 419 34.04 -7.18 2.92
C LEU A 419 35.42 -6.53 2.85
N ASP A 420 35.65 -5.69 1.84
CA ASP A 420 36.86 -4.93 1.66
C ASP A 420 36.56 -3.43 1.68
N GLY A 421 37.21 -2.68 2.55
CA GLY A 421 36.99 -1.27 2.72
C GLY A 421 37.93 -0.65 3.78
N SER A 422 37.72 0.64 4.04
CA SER A 422 38.48 1.30 5.11
C SER A 422 38.15 0.70 6.49
N ALA A 423 39.12 0.70 7.40
CA ALA A 423 38.92 0.23 8.78
C ALA A 423 37.73 0.97 9.44
N GLU A 424 37.61 2.29 9.22
CA GLU A 424 36.51 3.10 9.76
C GLU A 424 35.15 2.61 9.26
N ALA A 425 35.00 2.32 7.96
CA ALA A 425 33.73 1.84 7.40
C ALA A 425 33.38 0.45 7.93
N LEU A 426 34.35 -0.45 8.03
CA LEU A 426 34.16 -1.81 8.54
C LEU A 426 33.85 -1.84 10.03
N ASP A 427 34.51 -1.01 10.83
CA ASP A 427 34.26 -0.90 12.29
C ASP A 427 32.87 -0.35 12.60
N ARG A 428 32.35 0.56 11.78
CA ARG A 428 30.97 1.06 11.92
C ARG A 428 29.93 -0.02 11.60
N LEU A 429 30.21 -0.92 10.70
CA LEU A 429 29.32 -2.03 10.35
C LEU A 429 29.34 -3.16 11.38
N GLU A 430 30.40 -3.30 12.16
CA GLU A 430 30.62 -4.43 13.08
C GLU A 430 29.41 -4.77 13.96
N PRO A 431 28.73 -3.81 14.62
CA PRO A 431 27.59 -4.11 15.49
C PRO A 431 26.38 -4.72 14.74
N TYR A 432 26.36 -4.65 13.42
CA TYR A 432 25.26 -5.06 12.57
C TYR A 432 25.58 -6.29 11.70
N LEU A 433 26.82 -6.77 11.67
CA LEU A 433 27.27 -7.85 10.77
C LEU A 433 26.52 -9.17 11.03
N ASP A 434 26.24 -9.52 12.27
CA ASP A 434 25.48 -10.74 12.61
C ASP A 434 24.07 -10.68 12.01
N ARG A 435 23.41 -9.50 12.07
CA ARG A 435 22.11 -9.29 11.48
C ARG A 435 22.17 -9.32 9.95
N VAL A 436 23.17 -8.67 9.36
CA VAL A 436 23.40 -8.73 7.91
C VAL A 436 23.56 -10.18 7.46
N ALA A 437 24.41 -10.95 8.14
CA ALA A 437 24.68 -12.35 7.84
C ALA A 437 23.37 -13.18 7.90
N ALA A 438 22.55 -13.01 8.93
CA ALA A 438 21.28 -13.69 9.07
C ALA A 438 20.30 -13.32 7.94
N ASP A 439 20.19 -12.02 7.60
CA ASP A 439 19.26 -11.52 6.59
C ASP A 439 19.61 -12.00 5.16
N VAL A 440 20.90 -12.30 4.89
CA VAL A 440 21.38 -12.74 3.57
C VAL A 440 21.77 -14.22 3.51
N LEU A 441 21.55 -14.98 4.59
CA LEU A 441 21.92 -16.39 4.71
C LEU A 441 23.44 -16.63 4.55
N ALA A 442 24.26 -15.76 5.15
CA ALA A 442 25.70 -15.94 5.17
C ALA A 442 26.13 -16.75 6.38
N ASP A 443 26.94 -17.80 6.16
CA ASP A 443 27.52 -18.65 7.20
C ASP A 443 28.80 -18.04 7.76
N ALA A 444 29.44 -17.17 6.99
CA ALA A 444 30.64 -16.44 7.43
C ALA A 444 30.73 -15.06 6.77
N VAL A 445 31.26 -14.09 7.53
CA VAL A 445 31.61 -12.76 7.04
C VAL A 445 33.08 -12.52 7.35
N THR A 446 33.89 -12.22 6.32
CA THR A 446 35.31 -11.91 6.47
C THR A 446 35.60 -10.48 6.08
N ARG A 447 36.61 -9.86 6.73
CA ARG A 447 37.07 -8.51 6.41
C ARG A 447 38.34 -8.57 5.55
N GLU A 448 38.19 -9.17 4.37
CA GLU A 448 39.29 -9.39 3.43
C GLU A 448 38.79 -9.15 2.01
N ALA A 449 39.70 -8.75 1.12
CA ALA A 449 39.38 -8.66 -0.30
C ALA A 449 39.02 -10.05 -0.84
N ALA A 450 37.97 -10.11 -1.64
CA ALA A 450 37.57 -11.37 -2.26
C ALA A 450 38.57 -11.85 -3.30
N PRO A 451 38.68 -13.17 -3.50
CA PRO A 451 39.40 -13.71 -4.64
C PRO A 451 38.87 -13.20 -5.99
N ASP A 452 39.75 -13.08 -6.97
CA ASP A 452 39.36 -12.63 -8.31
C ASP A 452 38.31 -13.57 -8.93
N GLY A 453 37.29 -12.94 -9.56
CA GLY A 453 36.24 -13.66 -10.29
C GLY A 453 34.97 -13.95 -9.50
N GLN A 454 34.91 -13.59 -8.22
CA GLN A 454 33.65 -13.69 -7.44
C GLN A 454 32.68 -12.54 -7.78
N PRO A 455 31.35 -12.80 -7.77
CA PRO A 455 30.36 -11.75 -7.85
C PRO A 455 30.60 -10.71 -6.77
N SER A 456 30.77 -9.44 -7.16
CA SER A 456 31.10 -8.36 -6.23
C SER A 456 30.41 -7.06 -6.61
N ALA A 457 30.18 -6.19 -5.62
CA ALA A 457 29.64 -4.85 -5.80
C ALA A 457 30.32 -3.85 -4.86
N ALA A 458 30.57 -2.64 -5.38
CA ALA A 458 31.00 -1.52 -4.57
C ALA A 458 29.76 -0.80 -3.98
N VAL A 459 29.68 -0.74 -2.66
CA VAL A 459 28.57 -0.14 -1.92
C VAL A 459 29.01 1.19 -1.32
N PRO A 460 28.45 2.31 -1.79
CA PRO A 460 28.76 3.62 -1.20
C PRO A 460 28.00 3.76 0.13
N LEU A 461 28.76 3.84 1.21
CA LEU A 461 28.30 4.04 2.59
C LEU A 461 28.73 5.43 3.09
N GLU A 462 28.22 5.84 4.24
CA GLU A 462 28.53 7.15 4.81
C GLU A 462 30.04 7.31 5.15
N ALA A 463 30.66 6.25 5.66
CA ALA A 463 32.10 6.26 5.99
C ALA A 463 33.03 5.86 4.83
N GLY A 464 32.52 5.74 3.61
CA GLY A 464 33.30 5.39 2.43
C GLY A 464 32.71 4.22 1.63
N VAL A 465 33.46 3.75 0.64
CA VAL A 465 33.02 2.63 -0.19
C VAL A 465 33.48 1.31 0.41
N VAL A 466 32.55 0.36 0.55
CA VAL A 466 32.85 -1.04 0.90
C VAL A 466 32.55 -1.92 -0.29
N THR A 467 33.53 -2.69 -0.73
CA THR A 467 33.32 -3.73 -1.73
C THR A 467 32.86 -5.00 -1.03
N VAL A 468 31.67 -5.49 -1.43
CA VAL A 468 31.15 -6.77 -0.94
C VAL A 468 31.25 -7.80 -2.06
N ALA A 469 31.69 -9.01 -1.73
CA ALA A 469 31.69 -10.14 -2.64
C ALA A 469 31.07 -11.37 -1.95
N LEU A 470 30.46 -12.24 -2.75
CA LEU A 470 29.88 -13.48 -2.26
C LEU A 470 30.46 -14.72 -2.97
N ALA A 471 30.61 -15.78 -2.20
CA ALA A 471 30.85 -17.14 -2.71
C ALA A 471 29.69 -18.03 -2.23
N ALA A 472 29.16 -18.88 -3.11
CA ALA A 472 28.28 -19.95 -2.70
C ALA A 472 29.04 -20.89 -1.76
N ASP A 473 28.39 -21.34 -0.70
CA ASP A 473 28.94 -22.38 0.16
C ASP A 473 28.52 -23.73 -0.45
N ASP A 474 29.44 -24.34 -1.22
CA ASP A 474 29.28 -25.71 -1.71
C ASP A 474 29.46 -26.64 -0.50
N GLY A 475 28.34 -26.88 0.25
CA GLY A 475 28.29 -27.70 1.46
C GLY A 475 28.75 -29.13 1.35
#